data_6b15af05dd53ef024fa47b8c9277ded1
#
_entry.id   6b15af05dd53ef024fa47b8c9277ded1
#
_cell.length_a   1.000
_cell.length_b   1.000
_cell.length_c   1.000
_cell.angle_alpha   90.00
_cell.angle_beta   90.00
_cell.angle_gamma   90.00
#
_symmetry.space_group_name_H-M   'P 1'
#
loop_
_entity.id
_entity.type
_entity.pdbx_description
1 polymer ?
#
loop_
_entity_poly.entity_id
_entity_poly.type
_entity_poly.pdbx_seq_one_letter_code
_entity_poly.pdbx_strand_id
1 'polypeptide(L)'
;MGIDAGLFCTFAYMTGKYYRHFKGNVYRVLHIAKHSETLEDIVVYQAMYGERGIWVRPKAMFEEVIERDGRTFRRFEPIPDEEAEKIINKE
;
A
#
# COMPACT_ATOMS: atom_id res chain seq x y z
N MET A 1 6.40 26.20 -7.23
CA MET A 1 7.16 25.61 -6.23
C MET A 1 6.36 24.69 -5.35
N GLY A 2 5.39 25.14 -4.65
CA GLY A 2 4.59 24.30 -3.79
C GLY A 2 3.82 23.25 -4.55
N ILE A 3 3.53 23.50 -5.80
CA ILE A 3 2.74 22.57 -6.58
C ILE A 3 3.49 21.26 -6.79
N ASP A 4 4.71 21.36 -7.21
CA ASP A 4 5.50 20.18 -7.46
C ASP A 4 5.76 19.43 -6.16
N ALA A 5 5.97 20.17 -5.10
CA ALA A 5 6.19 19.56 -3.81
C ALA A 5 4.97 18.77 -3.36
N GLY A 6 3.77 19.31 -3.61
CA GLY A 6 2.55 18.60 -3.22
C GLY A 6 2.38 17.31 -3.99
N LEU A 7 2.61 17.36 -5.30
CA LEU A 7 2.48 16.17 -6.12
C LEU A 7 3.54 15.14 -5.73
N PHE A 8 4.75 15.61 -5.52
CA PHE A 8 5.82 14.73 -5.13
C PHE A 8 5.55 14.09 -3.77
N CYS A 9 4.97 14.85 -2.86
CA CYS A 9 4.67 14.34 -1.52
C CYS A 9 3.64 13.23 -1.54
N THR A 10 2.80 13.17 -2.56
CA THR A 10 1.81 12.12 -2.66
C THR A 10 2.46 10.75 -2.72
N PHE A 11 3.50 10.62 -3.54
CA PHE A 11 4.21 9.35 -3.64
C PHE A 11 5.05 9.09 -2.39
N ALA A 12 5.73 10.13 -1.92
CA ALA A 12 6.54 9.99 -0.72
C ALA A 12 5.70 9.60 0.48
N TYR A 13 4.43 10.04 0.50
CA TYR A 13 3.55 9.71 1.60
C TYR A 13 3.31 8.20 1.69
N MET A 14 3.18 7.53 0.56
CA MET A 14 2.91 6.09 0.57
C MET A 14 4.14 5.27 0.88
N THR A 15 5.30 5.74 0.44
CA THR A 15 6.55 4.99 0.59
C THR A 15 6.90 4.83 2.06
N GLY A 16 7.19 3.60 2.46
CA GLY A 16 7.56 3.28 3.82
C GLY A 16 6.39 3.11 4.76
N LYS A 17 5.18 3.33 4.28
CA LYS A 17 3.98 3.21 5.11
C LYS A 17 3.45 1.79 5.12
N TYR A 18 2.76 1.45 6.19
CA TYR A 18 2.13 0.15 6.34
C TYR A 18 0.68 0.20 5.92
N TYR A 19 0.23 -0.88 5.33
CA TYR A 19 -1.16 -1.04 4.90
C TYR A 19 -1.66 -2.39 5.36
N ARG A 20 -2.94 -2.46 5.69
CA ARG A 20 -3.56 -3.71 6.09
C ARG A 20 -4.55 -4.14 5.03
N HIS A 21 -4.35 -5.33 4.49
CA HIS A 21 -5.28 -5.91 3.53
C HIS A 21 -6.58 -6.25 4.26
N PHE A 22 -7.70 -6.17 3.55
CA PHE A 22 -8.99 -6.40 4.19
C PHE A 22 -9.09 -7.80 4.79
N LYS A 23 -8.26 -8.72 4.36
CA LYS A 23 -8.21 -10.06 4.95
C LYS A 23 -7.34 -10.13 6.20
N GLY A 24 -6.71 -9.04 6.58
CA GLY A 24 -6.00 -8.94 7.85
C GLY A 24 -4.50 -8.88 7.81
N ASN A 25 -3.90 -9.21 6.68
CA ASN A 25 -2.43 -9.23 6.59
C ASN A 25 -1.87 -7.83 6.39
N VAL A 26 -0.66 -7.61 6.90
CA VAL A 26 0.00 -6.31 6.85
C VAL A 26 1.07 -6.32 5.78
N TYR A 27 1.15 -5.21 5.04
CA TYR A 27 2.13 -5.01 3.99
C TYR A 27 2.77 -3.65 4.16
N ARG A 28 3.98 -3.50 3.62
CA ARG A 28 4.68 -2.23 3.65
C ARG A 28 4.99 -1.81 2.22
N VAL A 29 4.66 -0.56 1.89
CA VAL A 29 4.96 -0.03 0.57
C VAL A 29 6.43 0.35 0.52
N LEU A 30 7.15 -0.19 -0.45
CA LEU A 30 8.57 0.06 -0.59
C LEU A 30 8.83 1.18 -1.60
N HIS A 31 8.14 1.15 -2.73
CA HIS A 31 8.36 2.12 -3.80
C HIS A 31 7.10 2.31 -4.60
N ILE A 32 7.03 3.43 -5.30
CA ILE A 32 6.05 3.65 -6.36
C ILE A 32 6.85 3.74 -7.64
N ALA A 33 6.61 2.80 -8.56
CA ALA A 33 7.38 2.71 -9.80
C ALA A 33 6.48 2.92 -10.99
N LYS A 34 7.06 2.99 -12.17
CA LYS A 34 6.30 3.11 -13.41
C LYS A 34 6.36 1.80 -14.16
N HIS A 35 5.23 1.41 -14.73
CA HIS A 35 5.22 0.28 -15.64
C HIS A 35 5.95 0.71 -16.92
N SER A 36 6.91 -0.09 -17.37
CA SER A 36 7.78 0.34 -18.48
C SER A 36 7.03 0.50 -19.78
N GLU A 37 5.91 -0.16 -19.96
CA GLU A 37 5.17 -0.10 -21.23
C GLU A 37 3.97 0.82 -21.15
N THR A 38 3.19 0.75 -20.07
CA THR A 38 1.98 1.54 -19.96
C THR A 38 2.19 2.86 -19.25
N LEU A 39 3.30 2.99 -18.53
CA LEU A 39 3.63 4.17 -17.74
C LEU A 39 2.67 4.41 -16.58
N GLU A 40 1.85 3.43 -16.25
CA GLU A 40 0.98 3.57 -15.09
C GLU A 40 1.80 3.39 -13.81
N ASP A 41 1.28 3.95 -12.73
CA ASP A 41 1.95 3.84 -11.44
C ASP A 41 1.76 2.45 -10.86
N ILE A 42 2.86 1.86 -10.39
CA ILE A 42 2.88 0.52 -9.81
C ILE A 42 3.36 0.64 -8.37
N VAL A 43 2.60 0.04 -7.45
CA VAL A 43 3.00 -0.02 -6.04
C VAL A 43 3.84 -1.27 -5.85
N VAL A 44 5.05 -1.09 -5.32
CA VAL A 44 5.93 -2.19 -4.94
C VAL A 44 5.82 -2.33 -3.43
N TYR A 45 5.37 -3.48 -2.97
CA TYR A 45 5.10 -3.65 -1.55
C TYR A 45 5.55 -5.02 -1.07
N GLN A 46 5.78 -5.13 0.21
CA GLN A 46 6.33 -6.34 0.82
C GLN A 46 5.39 -6.87 1.89
N ALA A 47 5.16 -8.17 1.84
CA ALA A 47 4.40 -8.82 2.90
C ALA A 47 5.20 -8.80 4.20
N MET A 48 4.55 -8.42 5.30
CA MET A 48 5.20 -8.40 6.60
C MET A 48 4.92 -9.68 7.37
N TYR A 49 4.76 -10.77 6.66
CA TYR A 49 4.48 -12.08 7.24
C TYR A 49 5.06 -13.15 6.32
N GLY A 50 5.13 -14.38 6.81
CA GLY A 50 5.59 -15.50 6.03
C GLY A 50 7.01 -15.27 5.52
N GLU A 51 7.22 -15.51 4.24
CA GLU A 51 8.54 -15.36 3.63
C GLU A 51 8.85 -13.93 3.23
N ARG A 52 7.95 -13.00 3.54
CA ARG A 52 8.15 -11.57 3.29
C ARG A 52 8.42 -11.28 1.82
N GLY A 53 7.61 -11.90 0.95
CA GLY A 53 7.76 -11.71 -0.48
C GLY A 53 7.45 -10.28 -0.91
N ILE A 54 8.04 -9.88 -2.01
CA ILE A 54 7.82 -8.54 -2.56
C ILE A 54 6.94 -8.68 -3.79
N TRP A 55 5.90 -7.84 -3.84
CA TRP A 55 4.88 -7.92 -4.88
C TRP A 55 4.70 -6.57 -5.53
N VAL A 56 4.08 -6.57 -6.70
CA VAL A 56 3.71 -5.33 -7.39
C VAL A 56 2.25 -5.40 -7.78
N ARG A 57 1.62 -4.22 -7.80
CA ARG A 57 0.21 -4.09 -8.18
C ARG A 57 0.00 -2.70 -8.71
N PRO A 58 -0.78 -2.53 -9.79
CA PRO A 58 -1.10 -1.18 -10.24
C PRO A 58 -1.69 -0.34 -9.12
N LYS A 59 -1.25 0.91 -9.03
CA LYS A 59 -1.68 1.78 -7.95
C LYS A 59 -3.20 1.88 -7.86
N ALA A 60 -3.86 1.94 -9.02
CA ALA A 60 -5.32 2.01 -9.04
C ALA A 60 -5.95 0.79 -8.37
N MET A 61 -5.35 -0.38 -8.56
CA MET A 61 -5.86 -1.61 -7.93
C MET A 61 -5.50 -1.67 -6.46
N PHE A 62 -4.33 -1.13 -6.10
CA PHE A 62 -3.91 -1.10 -4.70
C PHE A 62 -4.87 -0.23 -3.88
N GLU A 63 -5.35 0.85 -4.48
CA GLU A 63 -6.26 1.78 -3.79
C GLU A 63 -7.72 1.46 -4.02
N GLU A 64 -8.00 0.31 -4.61
CA GLU A 64 -9.35 -0.06 -4.98
C GLU A 64 -10.27 -0.17 -3.77
N VAL A 65 -11.50 0.30 -3.96
CA VAL A 65 -12.55 0.16 -2.96
C VAL A 65 -13.37 -1.07 -3.30
N ILE A 66 -13.62 -1.89 -2.31
CA ILE A 66 -14.37 -3.13 -2.47
C ILE A 66 -15.73 -2.96 -1.83
N GLU A 67 -16.76 -3.42 -2.54
CA GLU A 67 -18.11 -3.44 -2.00
C GLU A 67 -18.54 -4.88 -1.82
N ARG A 68 -18.93 -5.22 -0.59
CA ARG A 68 -19.32 -6.59 -0.28
C ARG A 68 -20.34 -6.56 0.85
N ASP A 69 -21.46 -7.26 0.63
CA ASP A 69 -22.51 -7.37 1.65
C ASP A 69 -23.02 -6.02 2.10
N GLY A 70 -23.17 -5.09 1.17
CA GLY A 70 -23.67 -3.75 1.49
C GLY A 70 -22.67 -2.86 2.18
N ARG A 71 -21.44 -3.30 2.31
CA ARG A 71 -20.39 -2.51 2.96
C ARG A 71 -19.30 -2.15 1.96
N THR A 72 -18.71 -0.97 2.16
CA THR A 72 -17.67 -0.44 1.29
C THR A 72 -16.41 -0.27 2.12
N PHE A 73 -15.29 -0.82 1.61
CA PHE A 73 -14.02 -0.70 2.32
C PHE A 73 -12.88 -0.78 1.32
N ARG A 74 -11.69 -0.34 1.75
CA ARG A 74 -10.53 -0.33 0.88
C ARG A 74 -9.86 -1.71 0.90
N ARG A 75 -9.35 -2.12 -0.27
CA ARG A 75 -8.59 -3.37 -0.35
C ARG A 75 -7.37 -3.32 0.56
N PHE A 76 -6.67 -2.20 0.56
CA PHE A 76 -5.53 -1.96 1.44
C PHE A 76 -5.80 -0.66 2.19
N GLU A 77 -5.79 -0.73 3.50
CA GLU A 77 -6.08 0.42 4.34
C GLU A 77 -4.80 0.86 5.04
N PRO A 78 -4.45 2.16 4.98
CA PRO A 78 -3.27 2.64 5.69
C PRO A 78 -3.48 2.51 7.19
N ILE A 79 -2.45 2.07 7.89
CA ILE A 79 -2.50 1.94 9.34
C ILE A 79 -1.24 2.58 9.93
N PRO A 80 -1.33 3.04 11.20
CA PRO A 80 -0.16 3.62 11.85
C PRO A 80 0.94 2.59 12.05
N ASP A 81 2.17 3.07 12.11
CA ASP A 81 3.31 2.18 12.33
C ASP A 81 3.15 1.37 13.60
N GLU A 82 2.62 1.98 14.66
CA GLU A 82 2.45 1.30 15.93
C GLU A 82 1.51 0.11 15.80
N GLU A 83 0.41 0.30 15.11
CA GLU A 83 -0.56 -0.77 14.93
C GLU A 83 0.04 -1.87 14.07
N ALA A 84 0.76 -1.51 13.02
CA ALA A 84 1.39 -2.49 12.14
C ALA A 84 2.40 -3.34 12.92
N GLU A 85 3.21 -2.69 13.75
CA GLU A 85 4.22 -3.41 14.50
C GLU A 85 3.62 -4.37 15.50
N LYS A 86 2.49 -4.00 16.08
CA LYS A 86 1.81 -4.92 16.99
C LYS A 86 1.35 -6.17 16.27
N ILE A 87 0.83 -6.02 15.09
CA ILE A 87 0.37 -7.16 14.30
C ILE A 87 1.55 -8.01 13.86
N ILE A 88 2.60 -7.37 13.38
CA ILE A 88 3.78 -8.08 12.90
C ILE A 88 4.45 -8.86 14.02
N ASN A 89 4.56 -8.25 15.19
CA ASN A 89 5.26 -8.88 16.30
C ASN A 89 4.48 -10.03 16.93
N LYS A 90 3.21 -10.16 16.62
CA LYS A 90 2.43 -11.27 17.12
C LYS A 90 2.76 -12.58 16.42
N GLU A 91 3.43 -12.49 15.30
CA GLU A 91 3.84 -13.67 14.57
C GLU A 91 5.24 -14.09 15.01
#